data_e96378700b199b5d4db423a8a83bfd17
#
_entry.id   e96378700b199b5d4db423a8a83bfd17
#
_cell.length_a   1.000
_cell.length_b   1.000
_cell.length_c   1.000
_cell.angle_alpha   90.00
_cell.angle_beta   90.00
_cell.angle_gamma   90.00
#
_symmetry.space_group_name_H-M   'P 1'
#
loop_
_entity.id
_entity.type
_entity.pdbx_description
1 polymer ?
#
loop_
_entity_poly.entity_id
_entity_poly.type
_entity_poly.pdbx_seq_one_letter_code
_entity_poly.pdbx_strand_id
1 'polypeptide(L)'
;MTTHPIAQSLLDQLTLLGHHFAPPRVAQLHVPRRPDTTGEHDAEFCAIELEDGAFGLSYVLLGDTLQALLATHGSAPGAPLAGADAMVLAQRLADGSEVERAIALAAINALTDSVWRRVGYEPPPAGNSLGDVVLGPQDHLGMIGFFPPLVQ
;
A
#
# COMPACT_ATOMS: atom_id res chain seq x y z
N MET A 1 5.68 7.44 22.25
CA MET A 1 4.75 7.56 21.11
C MET A 1 3.86 6.32 21.13
N THR A 2 2.54 6.50 21.13
CA THR A 2 1.60 5.35 21.19
C THR A 2 1.39 4.86 19.76
N THR A 3 1.82 3.63 19.48
CA THR A 3 1.59 2.98 18.17
C THR A 3 0.08 2.86 17.93
N HIS A 4 -0.36 3.18 16.72
CA HIS A 4 -1.78 3.07 16.37
C HIS A 4 -2.21 1.60 16.41
N PRO A 5 -3.34 1.22 17.06
CA PRO A 5 -3.73 -0.17 17.26
C PRO A 5 -3.83 -0.99 15.96
N ILE A 6 -4.30 -0.36 14.86
CA ILE A 6 -4.39 -1.02 13.54
C ILE A 6 -3.01 -1.35 13.00
N ALA A 7 -2.04 -0.42 13.09
CA ALA A 7 -0.67 -0.67 12.65
C ALA A 7 -0.04 -1.84 13.40
N GLN A 8 -0.23 -1.89 14.72
CA GLN A 8 0.26 -3.00 15.53
C GLN A 8 -0.37 -4.33 15.12
N SER A 9 -1.69 -4.37 14.96
CA SER A 9 -2.39 -5.59 14.54
C SER A 9 -1.91 -6.12 13.18
N LEU A 10 -1.67 -5.24 12.20
CA LEU A 10 -1.11 -5.63 10.91
C LEU A 10 0.30 -6.20 11.04
N LEU A 11 1.16 -5.59 11.85
CA LEU A 11 2.53 -6.04 12.07
C LEU A 11 2.58 -7.38 12.82
N ASP A 12 1.68 -7.61 13.78
CA ASP A 12 1.57 -8.88 14.49
C ASP A 12 1.20 -10.01 13.53
N GLN A 13 0.24 -9.78 12.62
CA GLN A 13 -0.14 -10.75 11.60
C GLN A 13 0.99 -11.04 10.60
N LEU A 14 1.69 -9.99 10.15
CA LEU A 14 2.87 -10.17 9.28
C LEU A 14 3.97 -10.98 9.96
N THR A 15 4.21 -10.74 11.25
CA THR A 15 5.20 -11.49 12.01
C THR A 15 4.83 -12.97 12.05
N LEU A 16 3.56 -13.29 12.28
CA LEU A 16 3.06 -14.68 12.24
C LEU A 16 3.27 -15.31 10.86
N LEU A 17 2.96 -14.58 9.78
CA LEU A 17 3.21 -15.05 8.42
C LEU A 17 4.68 -15.29 8.15
N GLY A 18 5.58 -14.41 8.62
CA GLY A 18 7.03 -14.54 8.49
C GLY A 18 7.62 -15.80 9.15
N HIS A 19 6.94 -16.39 10.12
CA HIS A 19 7.33 -17.68 10.69
C HIS A 19 7.06 -18.89 9.77
N HIS A 20 6.14 -18.74 8.82
CA HIS A 20 5.72 -19.81 7.91
C HIS A 20 6.28 -19.66 6.50
N PHE A 21 6.66 -18.45 6.11
CA PHE A 21 7.13 -18.14 4.77
C PHE A 21 8.41 -17.30 4.85
N ALA A 22 9.44 -17.68 4.08
CA ALA A 22 10.58 -16.80 3.86
C ALA A 22 10.14 -15.64 2.96
N PRO A 23 10.07 -14.39 3.46
CA PRO A 23 9.65 -13.25 2.67
C PRO A 23 10.66 -12.97 1.54
N PRO A 24 10.20 -12.68 0.31
CA PRO A 24 11.10 -12.24 -0.74
C PRO A 24 11.64 -10.84 -0.42
N ARG A 25 12.80 -10.49 -0.99
CA ARG A 25 13.35 -9.16 -0.89
C ARG A 25 12.67 -8.20 -1.87
N VAL A 26 12.87 -6.92 -1.64
CA VAL A 26 12.42 -5.87 -2.56
C VAL A 26 13.23 -5.94 -3.85
N ALA A 27 12.55 -6.04 -4.99
CA ALA A 27 13.15 -5.85 -6.30
C ALA A 27 13.30 -4.37 -6.61
N GLN A 28 12.24 -3.59 -6.34
CA GLN A 28 12.24 -2.15 -6.62
C GLN A 28 11.14 -1.41 -5.84
N LEU A 29 11.43 -0.14 -5.50
CA LEU A 29 10.43 0.88 -5.17
C LEU A 29 10.10 1.66 -6.45
N HIS A 30 8.83 1.63 -6.86
CA HIS A 30 8.30 2.45 -7.93
C HIS A 30 7.81 3.78 -7.36
N VAL A 31 8.47 4.86 -7.74
CA VAL A 31 8.10 6.22 -7.34
C VAL A 31 7.31 6.86 -8.48
N PRO A 32 6.19 7.55 -8.20
CA PRO A 32 5.44 8.22 -9.23
C PRO A 32 6.32 9.25 -9.94
N ARG A 33 6.18 9.37 -11.26
CA ARG A 33 6.83 10.45 -11.99
C ARG A 33 6.12 11.75 -11.63
N ARG A 34 6.88 12.84 -11.49
CA ARG A 34 6.26 14.17 -11.41
C ARG A 34 5.44 14.35 -12.67
N PRO A 35 4.14 14.61 -12.59
CA PRO A 35 3.37 14.90 -13.79
C PRO A 35 3.96 16.15 -14.44
N ASP A 36 4.15 16.11 -15.75
CA ASP A 36 4.36 17.31 -16.52
C ASP A 36 3.12 18.17 -16.31
N THR A 37 3.31 19.40 -15.89
CA THR A 37 2.38 20.33 -15.22
C THR A 37 1.09 20.69 -15.96
N THR A 38 0.59 19.88 -16.86
CA THR A 38 -0.59 20.14 -17.69
C THR A 38 -1.73 19.14 -17.55
N GLY A 39 -1.59 18.12 -16.69
CA GLY A 39 -2.63 17.11 -16.48
C GLY A 39 -3.38 17.31 -15.16
N GLU A 40 -4.69 17.06 -15.15
CA GLU A 40 -5.58 17.22 -14.00
C GLU A 40 -5.38 16.16 -12.89
N HIS A 41 -4.44 15.21 -13.06
CA HIS A 41 -4.26 14.10 -12.12
C HIS A 41 -2.79 13.88 -11.77
N ASP A 42 -2.46 14.11 -10.51
CA ASP A 42 -1.18 13.70 -9.93
C ASP A 42 -1.13 12.17 -9.79
N ALA A 43 0.06 11.59 -9.94
CA ALA A 43 0.26 10.19 -9.62
C ALA A 43 0.11 9.99 -8.10
N GLU A 44 -0.86 9.17 -7.71
CA GLU A 44 -1.36 9.09 -6.34
C GLU A 44 -0.69 8.00 -5.53
N PHE A 45 0.03 7.07 -6.17
CA PHE A 45 0.53 5.87 -5.52
C PHE A 45 2.02 5.66 -5.74
N CYS A 46 2.74 5.22 -4.69
CA CYS A 46 3.99 4.49 -4.86
C CYS A 46 3.72 2.98 -4.80
N ALA A 47 4.68 2.17 -5.26
CA ALA A 47 4.56 0.72 -5.18
C ALA A 47 5.88 0.06 -4.77
N ILE A 48 5.78 -1.05 -4.04
CA ILE A 48 6.87 -2.00 -3.82
C ILE A 48 6.65 -3.22 -4.72
N GLU A 49 7.67 -3.57 -5.47
CA GLU A 49 7.79 -4.83 -6.20
C GLU A 49 8.76 -5.73 -5.45
N LEU A 50 8.36 -7.00 -5.23
CA LEU A 50 9.20 -8.01 -4.61
C LEU A 50 9.88 -8.89 -5.68
N GLU A 51 10.96 -9.59 -5.31
CA GLU A 51 11.72 -10.46 -6.23
C GLU A 51 10.91 -11.62 -6.84
N ASP A 52 9.80 -12.00 -6.21
CA ASP A 52 8.85 -13.00 -6.74
C ASP A 52 7.76 -12.38 -7.65
N GLY A 53 7.87 -11.08 -7.95
CA GLY A 53 6.93 -10.35 -8.79
C GLY A 53 5.64 -9.93 -8.08
N ALA A 54 5.53 -10.13 -6.77
CA ALA A 54 4.42 -9.62 -5.99
C ALA A 54 4.48 -8.08 -5.88
N PHE A 55 3.30 -7.44 -5.84
CA PHE A 55 3.17 -6.00 -5.92
C PHE A 55 2.29 -5.45 -4.80
N GLY A 56 2.68 -4.29 -4.23
CA GLY A 56 1.86 -3.60 -3.26
C GLY A 56 1.90 -2.09 -3.45
N LEU A 57 0.73 -1.46 -3.40
CA LEU A 57 0.53 -0.03 -3.58
C LEU A 57 0.33 0.68 -2.25
N SER A 58 0.71 1.96 -2.19
CA SER A 58 0.36 2.87 -1.10
C SER A 58 0.07 4.26 -1.62
N TYR A 59 -0.97 4.89 -1.08
CA TYR A 59 -1.36 6.26 -1.41
C TYR A 59 -0.36 7.27 -0.83
N VAL A 60 0.04 8.27 -1.63
CA VAL A 60 1.10 9.22 -1.26
C VAL A 60 0.71 10.69 -1.34
N LEU A 61 -0.54 11.03 -1.68
CA LEU A 61 -1.01 12.42 -1.71
C LEU A 61 -1.53 12.92 -0.35
N LEU A 62 -0.92 12.49 0.76
CA LEU A 62 -1.22 12.98 2.09
C LEU A 62 -0.14 13.98 2.54
N GLY A 63 -0.53 15.20 2.85
CA GLY A 63 0.41 16.25 3.24
C GLY A 63 1.54 16.40 2.22
N ASP A 64 2.77 16.42 2.69
CA ASP A 64 3.99 16.57 1.88
C ASP A 64 4.63 15.21 1.50
N THR A 65 3.92 14.09 1.71
CA THR A 65 4.49 12.74 1.52
C THR A 65 5.03 12.53 0.12
N LEU A 66 4.30 12.93 -0.93
CA LEU A 66 4.74 12.80 -2.32
C LEU A 66 6.02 13.59 -2.58
N GLN A 67 6.08 14.85 -2.14
CA GLN A 67 7.26 15.70 -2.33
C GLN A 67 8.48 15.13 -1.62
N ALA A 68 8.31 14.66 -0.38
CA ALA A 68 9.37 14.05 0.39
C ALA A 68 9.83 12.71 -0.22
N LEU A 69 8.90 11.89 -0.73
CA LEU A 69 9.20 10.64 -1.44
C LEU A 69 10.02 10.92 -2.72
N LEU A 70 9.60 11.90 -3.52
CA LEU A 70 10.30 12.31 -4.74
C LEU A 70 11.70 12.89 -4.43
N ALA A 71 11.83 13.67 -3.35
CA ALA A 71 13.12 14.22 -2.94
C ALA A 71 14.11 13.14 -2.52
N THR A 72 13.62 12.08 -1.82
CA THR A 72 14.46 11.02 -1.28
C THR A 72 14.78 9.93 -2.31
N HIS A 73 13.82 9.57 -3.15
CA HIS A 73 13.91 8.40 -4.04
C HIS A 73 13.69 8.73 -5.53
N GLY A 74 13.14 9.88 -5.87
CA GLY A 74 12.70 10.19 -7.24
C GLY A 74 13.84 10.38 -8.25
N SER A 75 15.05 10.68 -7.79
CA SER A 75 16.23 10.88 -8.64
C SER A 75 17.30 9.79 -8.45
N ALA A 76 17.00 8.76 -7.65
CA ALA A 76 17.94 7.67 -7.40
C ALA A 76 18.18 6.88 -8.70
N PRO A 77 19.44 6.77 -9.19
CA PRO A 77 19.74 5.91 -10.32
C PRO A 77 19.57 4.44 -9.91
N GLY A 78 18.96 3.65 -10.78
CA GLY A 78 18.75 2.22 -10.56
C GLY A 78 17.41 1.89 -9.91
N ALA A 79 17.37 0.80 -9.16
CA ALA A 79 16.18 0.30 -8.47
C ALA A 79 16.22 0.72 -6.98
N PRO A 80 15.53 1.79 -6.58
CA PRO A 80 15.52 2.22 -5.17
C PRO A 80 15.04 1.09 -4.26
N LEU A 81 15.70 0.91 -3.13
CA LEU A 81 15.46 -0.13 -2.13
C LEU A 81 15.68 -1.57 -2.61
N ALA A 82 16.26 -1.81 -3.78
CA ALA A 82 16.55 -3.17 -4.25
C ALA A 82 17.39 -3.95 -3.23
N GLY A 83 17.02 -5.21 -2.96
CA GLY A 83 17.63 -6.07 -1.97
C GLY A 83 17.25 -5.79 -0.52
N ALA A 84 16.45 -4.74 -0.25
CA ALA A 84 15.97 -4.46 1.10
C ALA A 84 15.05 -5.59 1.62
N ASP A 85 15.06 -5.76 2.94
CA ASP A 85 14.15 -6.70 3.60
C ASP A 85 12.76 -6.07 3.72
N ALA A 86 11.78 -6.67 3.04
CA ALA A 86 10.41 -6.16 3.00
C ALA A 86 9.73 -6.17 4.38
N MET A 87 10.09 -7.13 5.26
CA MET A 87 9.57 -7.17 6.64
C MET A 87 10.12 -6.02 7.49
N VAL A 88 11.40 -5.67 7.29
CA VAL A 88 12.02 -4.51 7.99
C VAL A 88 11.38 -3.21 7.52
N LEU A 89 11.09 -3.06 6.23
CA LEU A 89 10.37 -1.90 5.73
C LEU A 89 8.96 -1.83 6.32
N ALA A 90 8.24 -2.95 6.35
CA ALA A 90 6.89 -3.02 6.90
C ALA A 90 6.80 -2.55 8.37
N GLN A 91 7.82 -2.85 9.19
CA GLN A 91 7.87 -2.44 10.59
C GLN A 91 7.83 -0.91 10.78
N ARG A 92 8.28 -0.14 9.77
CA ARG A 92 8.23 1.32 9.82
C ARG A 92 6.81 1.90 9.80
N LEU A 93 5.78 1.08 9.58
CA LEU A 93 4.38 1.53 9.70
C LEU A 93 4.06 2.06 11.09
N ALA A 94 4.67 1.51 12.14
CA ALA A 94 4.38 1.86 13.53
C ALA A 94 4.99 3.21 13.95
N ASP A 95 6.23 3.48 13.55
CA ASP A 95 7.05 4.57 14.10
C ASP A 95 7.80 5.40 13.05
N GLY A 96 7.65 5.08 11.77
CA GLY A 96 8.31 5.78 10.68
C GLY A 96 7.78 7.19 10.44
N SER A 97 8.55 7.98 9.68
CA SER A 97 8.08 9.22 9.06
C SER A 97 6.92 8.94 8.09
N GLU A 98 6.26 9.97 7.58
CA GLU A 98 5.16 9.80 6.61
C GLU A 98 5.59 9.03 5.37
N VAL A 99 6.77 9.32 4.82
CA VAL A 99 7.35 8.58 3.68
C VAL A 99 7.63 7.13 4.04
N GLU A 100 8.26 6.88 5.19
CA GLU A 100 8.55 5.52 5.64
C GLU A 100 7.27 4.72 5.87
N ARG A 101 6.22 5.33 6.43
CA ARG A 101 4.92 4.68 6.61
C ARG A 101 4.21 4.38 5.28
N ALA A 102 4.32 5.28 4.29
CA ALA A 102 3.80 5.01 2.95
C ALA A 102 4.52 3.82 2.29
N ILE A 103 5.85 3.80 2.34
CA ILE A 103 6.66 2.68 1.85
C ILE A 103 6.34 1.38 2.63
N ALA A 104 6.18 1.48 3.95
CA ALA A 104 5.84 0.34 4.80
C ALA A 104 4.49 -0.27 4.42
N LEU A 105 3.47 0.56 4.17
CA LEU A 105 2.16 0.07 3.73
C LEU A 105 2.23 -0.60 2.35
N ALA A 106 3.00 -0.04 1.41
CA ALA A 106 3.26 -0.69 0.13
C ALA A 106 3.97 -2.05 0.31
N ALA A 107 4.94 -2.14 1.22
CA ALA A 107 5.63 -3.40 1.52
C ALA A 107 4.68 -4.44 2.14
N ILE A 108 3.79 -4.04 3.06
CA ILE A 108 2.76 -4.91 3.65
C ILE A 108 1.85 -5.49 2.56
N ASN A 109 1.37 -4.63 1.66
CA ASN A 109 0.50 -5.04 0.57
C ASN A 109 1.22 -5.99 -0.41
N ALA A 110 2.49 -5.74 -0.73
CA ALA A 110 3.30 -6.63 -1.56
C ALA A 110 3.55 -8.00 -0.89
N LEU A 111 3.85 -8.02 0.41
CA LEU A 111 4.00 -9.26 1.17
C LEU A 111 2.69 -10.05 1.22
N THR A 112 1.54 -9.37 1.34
CA THR A 112 0.22 -9.99 1.29
C THR A 112 -0.04 -10.64 -0.07
N ASP A 113 0.25 -9.93 -1.18
CA ASP A 113 0.14 -10.47 -2.54
C ASP A 113 1.06 -11.69 -2.73
N SER A 114 2.31 -11.62 -2.24
CA SER A 114 3.24 -12.75 -2.27
C SER A 114 2.67 -13.99 -1.57
N VAL A 115 2.09 -13.80 -0.38
CA VAL A 115 1.47 -14.91 0.38
C VAL A 115 0.27 -15.48 -0.37
N TRP A 116 -0.64 -14.63 -0.88
CA TRP A 116 -1.82 -15.07 -1.63
C TRP A 116 -1.44 -15.90 -2.85
N ARG A 117 -0.45 -15.46 -3.63
CA ARG A 117 0.06 -16.22 -4.77
C ARG A 117 0.60 -17.59 -4.36
N ARG A 118 1.35 -17.66 -3.26
CA ARG A 118 1.94 -18.92 -2.77
C ARG A 118 0.89 -19.93 -2.31
N VAL A 119 -0.20 -19.47 -1.71
CA VAL A 119 -1.29 -20.35 -1.24
C VAL A 119 -2.39 -20.54 -2.29
N GLY A 120 -2.26 -19.93 -3.48
CA GLY A 120 -3.27 -20.02 -4.54
C GLY A 120 -4.59 -19.35 -4.15
N TYR A 121 -4.54 -18.34 -3.27
CA TYR A 121 -5.73 -17.57 -2.90
C TYR A 121 -6.02 -16.50 -3.94
N GLU A 122 -7.20 -16.55 -4.50
CA GLU A 122 -7.75 -15.48 -5.36
C GLU A 122 -8.94 -14.84 -4.64
N PRO A 123 -8.88 -13.52 -4.36
CA PRO A 123 -10.03 -12.85 -3.76
C PRO A 123 -11.23 -12.94 -4.71
N PRO A 124 -12.44 -13.17 -4.19
CA PRO A 124 -13.63 -13.23 -5.03
C PRO A 124 -13.83 -11.89 -5.74
N PRO A 125 -14.30 -11.91 -7.00
CA PRO A 125 -14.59 -10.68 -7.73
C PRO A 125 -15.65 -9.86 -6.99
N ALA A 126 -15.40 -8.56 -6.82
CA ALA A 126 -16.37 -7.66 -6.21
C ALA A 126 -17.59 -7.50 -7.16
N GLY A 127 -18.80 -7.72 -6.64
CA GLY A 127 -20.04 -7.63 -7.42
C GLY A 127 -20.47 -6.18 -7.70
N ASN A 128 -20.20 -5.26 -6.78
CA ASN A 128 -20.54 -3.83 -6.88
C ASN A 128 -19.63 -2.99 -5.94
N SER A 129 -19.80 -1.68 -5.96
CA SER A 129 -19.00 -0.75 -5.13
C SER A 129 -19.24 -0.86 -3.63
N LEU A 130 -20.32 -1.52 -3.21
CA LEU A 130 -20.66 -1.78 -1.81
C LEU A 130 -20.30 -3.21 -1.38
N GLY A 131 -19.76 -4.04 -2.28
CA GLY A 131 -19.53 -5.46 -2.04
C GLY A 131 -20.86 -6.19 -1.84
N ASP A 132 -20.96 -6.99 -0.79
CA ASP A 132 -22.16 -7.77 -0.45
C ASP A 132 -23.13 -7.02 0.48
N VAL A 133 -22.92 -5.73 0.71
CA VAL A 133 -23.82 -4.92 1.53
C VAL A 133 -25.12 -4.65 0.75
N VAL A 134 -26.23 -5.14 1.28
CA VAL A 134 -27.57 -4.91 0.75
C VAL A 134 -28.22 -3.78 1.54
N LEU A 135 -28.56 -2.68 0.86
CA LEU A 135 -29.24 -1.54 1.47
C LEU A 135 -30.74 -1.64 1.24
N GLY A 136 -31.52 -1.52 2.33
CA GLY A 136 -32.98 -1.44 2.29
C GLY A 136 -33.47 0.01 2.19
N PRO A 137 -34.77 0.23 1.95
CA PRO A 137 -35.36 1.59 1.78
C PRO A 137 -35.25 2.48 3.00
N GLN A 138 -34.98 1.94 4.17
CA GLN A 138 -34.83 2.67 5.44
C GLN A 138 -33.37 2.84 5.89
N ASP A 139 -32.42 2.28 5.13
CA ASP A 139 -31.03 2.39 5.46
C ASP A 139 -30.46 3.75 5.04
N HIS A 140 -29.46 4.21 5.77
CA HIS A 140 -28.77 5.47 5.50
C HIS A 140 -27.29 5.18 5.29
N LEU A 141 -26.77 5.54 4.12
CA LEU A 141 -25.35 5.45 3.80
C LEU A 141 -24.68 6.79 4.05
N GLY A 142 -23.72 6.80 4.98
CA GLY A 142 -22.81 7.94 5.18
C GLY A 142 -21.57 7.79 4.32
N MET A 143 -21.18 8.85 3.61
CA MET A 143 -19.98 8.87 2.78
C MET A 143 -19.10 10.07 3.13
N ILE A 144 -17.78 9.83 3.28
CA ILE A 144 -16.80 10.89 3.43
C ILE A 144 -16.03 11.01 2.11
N GLY A 145 -16.16 12.17 1.45
CA GLY A 145 -15.62 12.40 0.10
C GLY A 145 -16.66 12.09 -0.99
N PHE A 146 -16.24 12.25 -2.24
CA PHE A 146 -17.08 12.00 -3.41
C PHE A 146 -16.69 10.66 -4.07
N PHE A 147 -17.64 9.74 -4.15
CA PHE A 147 -17.45 8.44 -4.78
C PHE A 147 -18.52 8.23 -5.86
N PRO A 148 -18.23 8.56 -7.14
CA PRO A 148 -19.20 8.59 -8.22
C PRO A 148 -20.07 7.34 -8.37
N PRO A 149 -19.54 6.10 -8.20
CA PRO A 149 -20.34 4.88 -8.31
C PRO A 149 -21.49 4.75 -7.30
N LEU A 150 -21.46 5.51 -6.21
CA LEU A 150 -22.48 5.48 -5.15
C LEU A 150 -23.54 6.59 -5.30
N VAL A 151 -23.40 7.52 -6.25
CA VAL A 151 -24.30 8.68 -6.44
C VAL A 151 -25.04 8.65 -7.78
N GLN A 152 -25.00 7.51 -8.49
CA GLN A 152 -25.74 7.26 -9.74
C GLN A 152 -27.11 6.68 -9.47
#